data_faefc40a3eb4ac5e53e4a8973d98ed25
#
_entry.id   faefc40a3eb4ac5e53e4a8973d98ed25
#
_cell.length_a   1.000
_cell.length_b   1.000
_cell.length_c   1.000
_cell.angle_alpha   90.00
_cell.angle_beta   90.00
_cell.angle_gamma   90.00
#
_symmetry.space_group_name_H-M   'P 1'
#
loop_
_entity.id
_entity.type
_entity.pdbx_description
1 polymer ?
#
loop_
_entity_poly.entity_id
_entity_poly.type
_entity_poly.pdbx_seq_one_letter_code
_entity_poly.pdbx_strand_id
1 'polypeptide(L)'
;LRRREGLFQTVVENEKANLSVHDLKEAMTLRVKGILNEEERAPHGREIRIREVEILSAPAEPMPLAIDKWKLNTSLEAKLNLRPIALRNVQERSKFKIQEALTRAFRDFLYEQGFTEIHTPKIGAKGAEGGANIFKLEYFHRPAVLAQSPQFYKQMLVGVFDRVFEVGPVFRAEKHNTKRHLNEYTSLDFEMGYIDGMEDVMQMETAMLQHTMAYVKEHCAPEIALLDVDVPRIGAIPCIRFADALALLKTLGGGKNRNDLTPEDE
;
A
#
# COMPACT_ATOMS: atom_id res chain seq x y z
N LEU A 1 20.28 9.78 11.69
CA LEU A 1 19.04 10.30 12.29
C LEU A 1 17.87 10.21 11.32
N ARG A 2 16.69 9.92 11.84
CA ARG A 2 15.43 9.93 11.07
C ARG A 2 14.63 11.17 11.42
N ARG A 3 14.19 11.89 10.40
CA ARG A 3 13.22 12.99 10.49
C ARG A 3 11.98 12.70 9.65
N ARG A 4 11.05 13.64 9.64
CA ARG A 4 9.85 13.57 8.79
C ARG A 4 10.22 13.49 7.30
N GLU A 5 11.21 14.26 6.89
CA GLU A 5 11.67 14.40 5.51
C GLU A 5 12.57 13.24 5.05
N GLY A 6 13.05 12.38 5.96
CA GLY A 6 13.89 11.24 5.60
C GLY A 6 14.99 10.91 6.61
N LEU A 7 15.98 10.19 6.12
CA LEU A 7 17.20 9.84 6.86
C LEU A 7 18.29 10.87 6.59
N PHE A 8 18.95 11.31 7.64
CA PHE A 8 20.08 12.23 7.57
C PHE A 8 21.31 11.58 8.19
N GLN A 9 22.42 11.61 7.46
CA GLN A 9 23.72 11.30 8.03
C GLN A 9 24.08 12.40 9.01
N THR A 10 24.57 12.00 10.18
CA THR A 10 25.06 12.95 11.19
C THR A 10 26.42 12.50 11.66
N VAL A 11 27.33 13.44 11.80
CA VAL A 11 28.71 13.22 12.24
C VAL A 11 28.91 13.95 13.56
N VAL A 12 29.42 13.25 14.55
CA VAL A 12 29.84 13.81 15.84
C VAL A 12 31.34 13.92 15.87
N GLU A 13 31.86 15.12 15.97
CA GLU A 13 33.27 15.36 16.24
C GLU A 13 33.43 15.43 17.76
N ASN A 14 34.04 14.41 18.36
CA ASN A 14 34.08 14.20 19.82
C ASN A 14 34.63 15.40 20.62
N GLU A 15 35.48 16.23 19.99
CA GLU A 15 36.04 17.40 20.66
C GLU A 15 35.10 18.63 20.65
N LYS A 16 34.02 18.59 19.89
CA LYS A 16 33.16 19.77 19.66
C LYS A 16 31.70 19.53 20.08
N ALA A 17 31.36 18.31 20.43
CA ALA A 17 30.00 17.97 20.84
C ALA A 17 29.90 17.85 22.37
N ASN A 18 28.75 18.26 22.90
CA ASN A 18 28.47 18.20 24.34
C ASN A 18 28.12 16.79 24.85
N LEU A 19 28.12 15.78 23.99
CA LEU A 19 27.72 14.41 24.30
C LEU A 19 28.60 13.40 23.55
N SER A 20 28.91 12.27 24.20
CA SER A 20 29.59 11.16 23.55
C SER A 20 28.64 10.37 22.66
N VAL A 21 29.11 9.87 21.51
CA VAL A 21 28.34 8.96 20.66
C VAL A 21 27.92 7.70 21.41
N HIS A 22 28.72 7.27 22.39
CA HIS A 22 28.44 6.09 23.22
C HIS A 22 27.22 6.24 24.12
N ASP A 23 26.77 7.47 24.40
CA ASP A 23 25.59 7.77 25.18
C ASP A 23 24.31 7.69 24.34
N LEU A 24 24.44 7.66 23.00
CA LEU A 24 23.33 7.58 22.08
C LEU A 24 22.92 6.13 21.84
N LYS A 25 21.64 5.86 22.08
CA LYS A 25 21.03 4.54 21.86
C LYS A 25 19.99 4.59 20.75
N GLU A 26 19.77 3.45 20.14
CA GLU A 26 18.70 3.28 19.16
C GLU A 26 17.35 3.68 19.77
N ALA A 27 16.48 4.26 18.95
CA ALA A 27 15.14 4.73 19.32
C ALA A 27 15.08 5.95 20.27
N MET A 28 16.17 6.56 20.64
CA MET A 28 16.14 7.86 21.31
C MET A 28 15.51 8.94 20.44
N THR A 29 14.82 9.88 21.05
CA THR A 29 14.37 11.11 20.41
C THR A 29 15.33 12.23 20.82
N LEU A 30 15.89 12.89 19.82
CA LEU A 30 16.96 13.87 20.01
C LEU A 30 16.57 15.22 19.43
N ARG A 31 16.99 16.29 20.09
CA ARG A 31 17.12 17.62 19.49
C ARG A 31 18.59 17.83 19.13
N VAL A 32 18.84 18.07 17.86
CA VAL A 32 20.21 18.21 17.35
C VAL A 32 20.37 19.58 16.75
N LYS A 33 21.47 20.28 17.13
CA LYS A 33 21.96 21.48 16.46
C LYS A 33 23.30 21.17 15.81
N GLY A 34 23.47 21.61 14.59
CA GLY A 34 24.69 21.35 13.82
C GLY A 34 24.76 22.19 12.55
N ILE A 35 25.86 22.00 11.81
CA ILE A 35 26.08 22.64 10.53
C ILE A 35 25.79 21.61 9.43
N LEU A 36 25.00 22.03 8.44
CA LEU A 36 24.76 21.25 7.24
C LEU A 36 25.98 21.43 6.30
N ASN A 37 26.61 20.31 5.95
CA ASN A 37 27.72 20.28 5.01
C ASN A 37 27.32 19.47 3.77
N GLU A 38 27.90 19.82 2.64
CA GLU A 38 27.90 19.00 1.45
C GLU A 38 28.88 17.84 1.63
N GLU A 39 28.42 16.62 1.40
CA GLU A 39 29.21 15.38 1.46
C GLU A 39 28.63 14.38 0.46
N GLU A 40 29.33 14.17 -0.63
CA GLU A 40 28.86 13.34 -1.75
C GLU A 40 28.51 11.88 -1.35
N ARG A 41 29.22 11.34 -0.33
CA ARG A 41 28.98 9.98 0.16
C ARG A 41 27.81 9.88 1.14
N ALA A 42 27.31 11.00 1.61
CA ALA A 42 26.16 11.03 2.50
C ALA A 42 24.84 10.85 1.72
N PRO A 43 23.80 10.24 2.32
CA PRO A 43 22.48 10.24 1.73
C PRO A 43 22.04 11.67 1.37
N HIS A 44 21.54 11.84 0.14
CA HIS A 44 21.15 13.15 -0.42
C HIS A 44 22.31 14.15 -0.58
N GLY A 45 23.58 13.68 -0.61
CA GLY A 45 24.75 14.51 -0.80
C GLY A 45 25.04 15.47 0.35
N ARG A 46 24.47 15.26 1.54
CA ARG A 46 24.57 16.17 2.68
C ARG A 46 24.65 15.45 4.00
N GLU A 47 25.41 16.00 4.94
CA GLU A 47 25.51 15.54 6.32
C GLU A 47 25.33 16.69 7.31
N ILE A 48 24.95 16.37 8.54
CA ILE A 48 24.86 17.32 9.63
C ILE A 48 26.03 17.07 10.57
N ARG A 49 26.96 18.02 10.69
CA ARG A 49 27.99 18.01 11.72
C ARG A 49 27.41 18.56 13.01
N ILE A 50 27.27 17.66 13.99
CA ILE A 50 26.60 17.96 15.25
C ILE A 50 27.49 18.79 16.14
N ARG A 51 26.94 19.85 16.74
CA ARG A 51 27.56 20.67 17.79
C ARG A 51 26.92 20.49 19.14
N GLU A 52 25.60 20.28 19.16
CA GLU A 52 24.83 20.15 20.39
C GLU A 52 23.76 19.05 20.21
N VAL A 53 23.67 18.18 21.19
CA VAL A 53 22.64 17.15 21.28
C VAL A 53 21.94 17.27 22.62
N GLU A 54 20.62 17.26 22.59
CA GLU A 54 19.75 17.13 23.74
C GLU A 54 18.92 15.85 23.62
N ILE A 55 18.99 14.98 24.60
CA ILE A 55 18.16 13.77 24.65
C ILE A 55 16.77 14.17 25.17
N LEU A 56 15.76 14.14 24.31
CA LEU A 56 14.39 14.46 24.67
C LEU A 56 13.68 13.26 25.29
N SER A 57 14.03 12.05 24.84
CA SER A 57 13.45 10.81 25.33
C SER A 57 14.39 9.65 25.00
N ALA A 58 14.48 8.69 25.91
CA ALA A 58 15.19 7.43 25.72
C ALA A 58 14.27 6.24 26.00
N PRO A 59 14.46 5.11 25.30
CA PRO A 59 13.73 3.89 25.63
C PRO A 59 14.17 3.37 27.00
N ALA A 60 13.20 2.90 27.79
CA ALA A 60 13.46 2.31 29.11
C ALA A 60 14.22 0.97 28.99
N GLU A 61 13.92 0.22 27.93
CA GLU A 61 14.52 -1.08 27.64
C GLU A 61 15.15 -1.09 26.24
N PRO A 62 16.11 -1.98 25.95
CA PRO A 62 16.64 -2.16 24.61
C PRO A 62 15.55 -2.49 23.61
N MET A 63 15.73 -2.03 22.37
CA MET A 63 14.76 -2.34 21.31
C MET A 63 14.74 -3.85 21.04
N PRO A 64 13.55 -4.49 21.02
CA PRO A 64 13.43 -5.91 20.74
C PRO A 64 13.73 -6.27 19.28
N LEU A 65 13.80 -5.28 18.38
CA LEU A 65 14.18 -5.41 16.98
C LEU A 65 15.22 -4.35 16.65
N ALA A 66 16.26 -4.74 15.94
CA ALA A 66 17.29 -3.82 15.42
C ALA A 66 16.74 -3.03 14.21
N ILE A 67 16.03 -1.94 14.46
CA ILE A 67 15.34 -1.13 13.43
C ILE A 67 16.29 -0.31 12.56
N ASP A 68 17.53 -0.15 12.96
CA ASP A 68 18.61 0.55 12.23
C ASP A 68 19.14 -0.24 11.04
N LYS A 69 18.89 -1.55 10.99
CA LYS A 69 19.30 -2.41 9.89
C LYS A 69 18.51 -2.10 8.63
N TRP A 70 19.17 -2.25 7.48
CA TRP A 70 18.53 -2.08 6.18
C TRP A 70 17.28 -2.96 6.03
N LYS A 71 17.40 -4.23 6.41
CA LYS A 71 16.31 -5.21 6.38
C LYS A 71 16.14 -5.84 7.77
N LEU A 72 14.91 -5.96 8.22
CA LEU A 72 14.58 -6.72 9.42
C LEU A 72 14.64 -8.21 9.10
N ASN A 73 15.66 -8.89 9.63
CA ASN A 73 15.81 -10.33 9.48
C ASN A 73 15.05 -11.06 10.62
N THR A 74 13.72 -11.05 10.51
CA THR A 74 12.83 -11.69 11.48
C THR A 74 11.57 -12.21 10.79
N SER A 75 10.81 -13.09 11.46
CA SER A 75 9.57 -13.66 10.92
C SER A 75 8.47 -12.61 10.72
N LEU A 76 7.52 -12.91 9.85
CA LEU A 76 6.33 -12.06 9.67
C LEU A 76 5.54 -11.92 10.97
N GLU A 77 5.40 -13.01 11.73
CA GLU A 77 4.71 -13.02 13.02
C GLU A 77 5.36 -12.03 14.01
N ALA A 78 6.69 -12.07 14.15
CA ALA A 78 7.41 -11.13 15.01
C ALA A 78 7.24 -9.68 14.54
N LYS A 79 7.24 -9.42 13.24
CA LYS A 79 6.97 -8.08 12.68
C LYS A 79 5.55 -7.61 12.99
N LEU A 80 4.56 -8.50 12.96
CA LEU A 80 3.17 -8.18 13.25
C LEU A 80 2.96 -7.94 14.74
N ASN A 81 3.51 -8.79 15.61
CA ASN A 81 3.40 -8.65 17.07
C ASN A 81 4.11 -7.40 17.60
N LEU A 82 5.23 -7.01 16.96
CA LEU A 82 6.02 -5.82 17.30
C LEU A 82 5.83 -4.69 16.27
N ARG A 83 4.66 -4.62 15.63
CA ARG A 83 4.37 -3.70 14.51
C ARG A 83 4.75 -2.24 14.77
N PRO A 84 4.47 -1.62 15.94
CA PRO A 84 4.85 -0.23 16.20
C PRO A 84 6.37 0.00 16.13
N ILE A 85 7.16 -1.04 16.44
CA ILE A 85 8.62 -0.99 16.36
C ILE A 85 9.09 -1.37 14.97
N ALA A 86 8.59 -2.48 14.40
CA ALA A 86 8.97 -2.95 13.08
C ALA A 86 8.76 -1.89 11.99
N LEU A 87 7.67 -1.14 12.04
CA LEU A 87 7.37 -0.06 11.09
C LEU A 87 8.28 1.18 11.23
N ARG A 88 9.14 1.23 12.22
CA ARG A 88 10.20 2.25 12.31
C ARG A 88 11.36 1.94 11.36
N ASN A 89 11.52 0.69 10.94
CA ASN A 89 12.47 0.31 9.90
C ASN A 89 12.08 0.94 8.56
N VAL A 90 13.06 1.42 7.81
CA VAL A 90 12.83 2.17 6.56
C VAL A 90 12.18 1.31 5.48
N GLN A 91 12.63 0.06 5.31
CA GLN A 91 12.10 -0.85 4.31
C GLN A 91 10.67 -1.29 4.61
N GLU A 92 10.35 -1.60 5.88
CA GLU A 92 8.99 -1.94 6.29
C GLU A 92 8.02 -0.77 6.08
N ARG A 93 8.46 0.45 6.37
CA ARG A 93 7.67 1.68 6.16
C ARG A 93 7.43 1.99 4.68
N SER A 94 8.40 1.69 3.81
CA SER A 94 8.32 1.99 2.38
C SER A 94 7.11 1.36 1.71
N LYS A 95 6.68 0.17 2.13
CA LYS A 95 5.47 -0.49 1.63
C LYS A 95 4.22 0.37 1.80
N PHE A 96 4.09 1.02 2.97
CA PHE A 96 2.95 1.88 3.27
C PHE A 96 3.04 3.24 2.56
N LYS A 97 4.25 3.70 2.24
CA LYS A 97 4.43 4.90 1.41
C LYS A 97 3.99 4.66 -0.03
N ILE A 98 4.30 3.49 -0.57
CA ILE A 98 3.81 3.09 -1.90
C ILE A 98 2.28 2.90 -1.86
N GLN A 99 1.72 2.29 -0.83
CA GLN A 99 0.27 2.16 -0.67
C GLN A 99 -0.43 3.53 -0.60
N GLU A 100 0.14 4.50 0.14
CA GLU A 100 -0.34 5.89 0.18
C GLU A 100 -0.35 6.50 -1.22
N ALA A 101 0.74 6.36 -1.97
CA ALA A 101 0.87 6.89 -3.32
C ALA A 101 -0.12 6.25 -4.30
N LEU A 102 -0.31 4.93 -4.24
CA LEU A 102 -1.29 4.21 -5.04
C LEU A 102 -2.72 4.74 -4.81
N THR A 103 -3.12 4.84 -3.54
CA THR A 103 -4.47 5.33 -3.21
C THR A 103 -4.66 6.79 -3.57
N ARG A 104 -3.63 7.61 -3.44
CA ARG A 104 -3.67 9.00 -3.85
C ARG A 104 -3.81 9.13 -5.35
N ALA A 105 -2.96 8.46 -6.13
CA ALA A 105 -3.00 8.51 -7.58
C ALA A 105 -4.34 8.01 -8.14
N PHE A 106 -4.93 6.98 -7.54
CA PHE A 106 -6.26 6.50 -7.89
C PHE A 106 -7.32 7.58 -7.70
N ARG A 107 -7.32 8.27 -6.55
CA ARG A 107 -8.25 9.36 -6.29
C ARG A 107 -8.06 10.53 -7.25
N ASP A 108 -6.81 10.99 -7.38
CA ASP A 108 -6.49 12.14 -8.22
C ASP A 108 -6.95 11.90 -9.66
N PHE A 109 -6.66 10.71 -10.22
CA PHE A 109 -7.12 10.31 -11.55
C PHE A 109 -8.64 10.32 -11.68
N LEU A 110 -9.36 9.70 -10.76
CA LEU A 110 -10.83 9.61 -10.85
C LEU A 110 -11.51 10.96 -10.65
N TYR A 111 -10.99 11.82 -9.78
CA TYR A 111 -11.47 13.21 -9.71
C TYR A 111 -11.29 13.97 -11.01
N GLU A 112 -10.15 13.81 -11.68
CA GLU A 112 -9.88 14.40 -13.00
C GLU A 112 -10.82 13.85 -14.09
N GLN A 113 -11.26 12.59 -13.96
CA GLN A 113 -12.23 11.96 -14.84
C GLN A 113 -13.71 12.26 -14.49
N GLY A 114 -13.95 13.16 -13.51
CA GLY A 114 -15.28 13.59 -13.12
C GLY A 114 -16.04 12.61 -12.23
N PHE A 115 -15.35 11.69 -11.56
CA PHE A 115 -15.99 10.80 -10.58
C PHE A 115 -16.22 11.50 -9.25
N THR A 116 -17.29 11.11 -8.56
CA THR A 116 -17.61 11.51 -7.19
C THR A 116 -17.16 10.46 -6.20
N GLU A 117 -16.34 10.82 -5.21
CA GLU A 117 -16.00 9.89 -4.11
C GLU A 117 -17.20 9.70 -3.19
N ILE A 118 -17.56 8.45 -2.94
CA ILE A 118 -18.65 8.06 -2.04
C ILE A 118 -18.10 7.31 -0.84
N HIS A 119 -18.84 7.34 0.26
CA HIS A 119 -18.51 6.62 1.49
C HIS A 119 -19.72 5.77 1.90
N THR A 120 -19.58 4.46 1.85
CA THR A 120 -20.69 3.53 2.01
C THR A 120 -20.65 2.80 3.35
N PRO A 121 -21.81 2.41 3.91
CA PRO A 121 -21.86 1.57 5.09
C PRO A 121 -21.15 0.23 4.89
N LYS A 122 -20.46 -0.24 5.92
CA LYS A 122 -19.73 -1.52 5.91
C LYS A 122 -20.44 -2.62 6.69
N ILE A 123 -21.53 -2.29 7.36
CA ILE A 123 -22.43 -3.25 8.00
C ILE A 123 -23.77 -3.17 7.26
N GLY A 124 -24.20 -4.30 6.70
CA GLY A 124 -25.42 -4.41 5.91
C GLY A 124 -26.29 -5.59 6.34
N ALA A 125 -27.53 -5.62 5.85
CA ALA A 125 -28.45 -6.72 6.14
C ALA A 125 -28.18 -7.97 5.29
N LYS A 126 -27.58 -7.82 4.11
CA LYS A 126 -27.28 -8.89 3.14
C LYS A 126 -25.95 -8.63 2.45
N GLY A 127 -25.29 -9.70 1.98
CA GLY A 127 -24.14 -9.60 1.10
C GLY A 127 -24.53 -9.00 -0.25
N ALA A 128 -23.64 -8.22 -0.83
CA ALA A 128 -23.85 -7.54 -2.11
C ALA A 128 -23.45 -8.41 -3.31
N GLU A 129 -22.56 -9.39 -3.10
CA GLU A 129 -22.04 -10.26 -4.15
C GLU A 129 -22.44 -11.71 -3.91
N GLY A 130 -22.91 -12.39 -4.96
CA GLY A 130 -23.23 -13.81 -4.92
C GLY A 130 -21.94 -14.66 -4.90
N GLY A 131 -21.95 -15.73 -4.11
CA GLY A 131 -20.92 -16.77 -4.15
C GLY A 131 -19.70 -16.56 -3.24
N ALA A 132 -19.38 -15.36 -2.81
CA ALA A 132 -18.28 -15.15 -1.88
C ALA A 132 -18.70 -15.40 -0.42
N ASN A 133 -17.77 -15.94 0.38
CA ASN A 133 -17.98 -16.15 1.81
C ASN A 133 -18.15 -14.83 2.55
N ILE A 134 -19.15 -14.76 3.44
CA ILE A 134 -19.55 -13.53 4.14
C ILE A 134 -19.25 -13.67 5.62
N PHE A 135 -18.69 -12.63 6.23
CA PHE A 135 -18.66 -12.49 7.68
C PHE A 135 -20.05 -12.10 8.20
N LYS A 136 -20.64 -12.98 9.00
CA LYS A 136 -21.93 -12.75 9.67
C LYS A 136 -21.68 -12.24 11.09
N LEU A 137 -22.50 -11.30 11.53
CA LEU A 137 -22.43 -10.73 12.88
C LEU A 137 -23.83 -10.49 13.43
N GLU A 138 -23.95 -10.36 14.73
CA GLU A 138 -25.15 -9.89 15.40
C GLU A 138 -25.05 -8.37 15.59
N TYR A 139 -26.07 -7.65 15.14
CA TYR A 139 -26.15 -6.20 15.22
C TYR A 139 -27.47 -5.80 15.89
N PHE A 140 -27.44 -5.42 17.18
CA PHE A 140 -28.62 -5.07 17.98
C PHE A 140 -29.76 -6.08 17.79
N HIS A 141 -29.50 -7.37 18.08
CA HIS A 141 -30.44 -8.49 17.97
C HIS A 141 -30.98 -8.77 16.55
N ARG A 142 -30.29 -8.28 15.53
CA ARG A 142 -30.58 -8.58 14.12
C ARG A 142 -29.34 -9.17 13.44
N PRO A 143 -29.52 -10.13 12.51
CA PRO A 143 -28.40 -10.59 11.71
C PRO A 143 -27.91 -9.48 10.80
N ALA A 144 -26.61 -9.32 10.70
CA ALA A 144 -25.94 -8.42 9.78
C ALA A 144 -24.72 -9.12 9.15
N VAL A 145 -24.14 -8.46 8.15
CA VAL A 145 -22.96 -8.94 7.44
C VAL A 145 -21.98 -7.79 7.23
N LEU A 146 -20.70 -8.10 7.11
CA LEU A 146 -19.68 -7.14 6.66
C LEU A 146 -19.72 -7.05 5.13
N ALA A 147 -19.54 -5.83 4.61
CA ALA A 147 -19.59 -5.55 3.18
C ALA A 147 -18.42 -6.20 2.45
N GLN A 148 -18.71 -6.97 1.40
CA GLN A 148 -17.74 -7.59 0.51
C GLN A 148 -17.21 -6.61 -0.55
N SER A 149 -18.02 -5.63 -0.90
CA SER A 149 -17.72 -4.49 -1.78
C SER A 149 -18.79 -3.41 -1.56
N PRO A 150 -18.61 -2.19 -2.09
CA PRO A 150 -19.64 -1.17 -2.10
C PRO A 150 -20.70 -1.37 -3.22
N GLN A 151 -20.78 -2.54 -3.85
CA GLN A 151 -21.52 -2.81 -5.10
C GLN A 151 -22.97 -2.28 -5.08
N PHE A 152 -23.72 -2.56 -4.04
CA PHE A 152 -25.10 -2.11 -3.92
C PHE A 152 -25.23 -0.58 -3.98
N TYR A 153 -24.34 0.11 -3.26
CA TYR A 153 -24.38 1.57 -3.17
C TYR A 153 -23.81 2.24 -4.41
N LYS A 154 -22.73 1.73 -4.99
CA LYS A 154 -22.17 2.33 -6.20
C LYS A 154 -23.11 2.19 -7.39
N GLN A 155 -23.82 1.05 -7.56
CA GLN A 155 -24.88 0.91 -8.57
C GLN A 155 -26.04 1.90 -8.35
N MET A 156 -26.48 2.09 -7.11
CA MET A 156 -27.53 3.04 -6.81
C MET A 156 -27.09 4.47 -7.09
N LEU A 157 -25.87 4.82 -6.70
CA LEU A 157 -25.36 6.20 -6.76
C LEU A 157 -24.89 6.60 -8.17
N VAL A 158 -24.58 5.66 -9.05
CA VAL A 158 -24.39 5.95 -10.48
C VAL A 158 -25.65 6.57 -11.09
N GLY A 159 -26.83 6.17 -10.67
CA GLY A 159 -28.08 6.82 -11.08
C GLY A 159 -28.26 8.26 -10.60
N VAL A 160 -27.38 8.75 -9.72
CA VAL A 160 -27.40 10.12 -9.15
C VAL A 160 -26.22 10.95 -9.64
N PHE A 161 -25.02 10.37 -9.70
CA PHE A 161 -23.76 11.06 -9.97
C PHE A 161 -23.08 10.64 -11.27
N ASP A 162 -23.66 9.72 -12.04
CA ASP A 162 -23.15 9.14 -13.29
C ASP A 162 -21.85 8.35 -13.14
N ARG A 163 -20.91 8.82 -12.33
CA ARG A 163 -19.61 8.22 -12.06
C ARG A 163 -19.29 8.34 -10.58
N VAL A 164 -19.00 7.21 -9.94
CA VAL A 164 -18.69 7.17 -8.51
C VAL A 164 -17.51 6.27 -8.22
N PHE A 165 -16.80 6.53 -7.14
CA PHE A 165 -15.75 5.65 -6.65
C PHE A 165 -15.67 5.65 -5.12
N GLU A 166 -15.11 4.60 -4.58
CA GLU A 166 -14.81 4.49 -3.14
C GLU A 166 -13.42 3.90 -2.92
N VAL A 167 -12.71 4.45 -1.95
CA VAL A 167 -11.53 3.84 -1.34
C VAL A 167 -11.88 3.48 0.09
N GLY A 168 -12.09 2.21 0.37
CA GLY A 168 -12.57 1.80 1.68
C GLY A 168 -12.36 0.33 2.01
N PRO A 169 -12.55 -0.06 3.28
CA PRO A 169 -12.38 -1.45 3.70
C PRO A 169 -13.48 -2.33 3.14
N VAL A 170 -13.11 -3.54 2.74
CA VAL A 170 -14.01 -4.63 2.34
C VAL A 170 -13.59 -5.92 3.01
N PHE A 171 -14.54 -6.86 3.16
CA PHE A 171 -14.39 -8.05 3.97
C PHE A 171 -14.84 -9.27 3.20
N ARG A 172 -13.96 -10.25 3.04
CA ARG A 172 -14.26 -11.53 2.38
C ARG A 172 -13.84 -12.68 3.28
N ALA A 173 -14.80 -13.50 3.71
CA ALA A 173 -14.55 -14.64 4.60
C ALA A 173 -13.90 -15.81 3.83
N GLU A 174 -12.83 -15.53 3.11
CA GLU A 174 -12.08 -16.51 2.36
C GLU A 174 -11.39 -17.49 3.30
N LYS A 175 -11.54 -18.80 3.01
CA LYS A 175 -10.92 -19.86 3.80
C LYS A 175 -9.49 -20.16 3.38
N HIS A 176 -8.98 -19.45 2.37
CA HIS A 176 -7.65 -19.66 1.83
C HIS A 176 -6.63 -18.79 2.56
N ASN A 177 -5.52 -19.39 2.98
CA ASN A 177 -4.37 -18.68 3.54
C ASN A 177 -3.27 -18.61 2.48
N THR A 178 -3.42 -17.72 1.53
CA THR A 178 -2.44 -17.50 0.46
C THR A 178 -1.97 -16.05 0.45
N LYS A 179 -0.90 -15.77 -0.28
CA LYS A 179 -0.39 -14.39 -0.43
C LYS A 179 -1.36 -13.45 -1.17
N ARG A 180 -2.35 -13.99 -1.87
CA ARG A 180 -3.32 -13.26 -2.69
C ARG A 180 -4.66 -13.04 -2.00
N HIS A 181 -4.98 -13.78 -0.93
CA HIS A 181 -6.27 -13.73 -0.25
C HIS A 181 -6.12 -13.08 1.13
N LEU A 182 -6.80 -11.96 1.30
CA LEU A 182 -6.93 -11.26 2.57
C LEU A 182 -8.41 -11.21 2.95
N ASN A 183 -8.69 -11.41 4.24
CA ASN A 183 -10.06 -11.34 4.76
C ASN A 183 -10.57 -9.91 4.94
N GLU A 184 -9.65 -8.95 5.06
CA GLU A 184 -9.92 -7.52 5.11
C GLU A 184 -8.84 -6.79 4.30
N TYR A 185 -9.25 -5.91 3.40
CA TYR A 185 -8.34 -5.06 2.63
C TYR A 185 -9.01 -3.76 2.22
N THR A 186 -8.20 -2.77 1.85
CA THR A 186 -8.70 -1.53 1.27
C THR A 186 -8.95 -1.74 -0.22
N SER A 187 -10.22 -1.69 -0.62
CA SER A 187 -10.63 -1.75 -2.02
C SER A 187 -10.51 -0.40 -2.68
N LEU A 188 -10.16 -0.42 -3.95
CA LEU A 188 -10.18 0.70 -4.88
C LEU A 188 -11.26 0.39 -5.91
N ASP A 189 -12.46 0.90 -5.70
CA ASP A 189 -13.65 0.60 -6.48
C ASP A 189 -14.12 1.82 -7.27
N PHE A 190 -14.52 1.63 -8.51
CA PHE A 190 -15.27 2.64 -9.26
C PHE A 190 -16.45 2.02 -10.01
N GLU A 191 -17.41 2.84 -10.35
CA GLU A 191 -18.58 2.49 -11.14
C GLU A 191 -18.92 3.66 -12.06
N MET A 192 -19.31 3.37 -13.31
CA MET A 192 -19.66 4.40 -14.29
C MET A 192 -20.89 3.98 -15.09
N GLY A 193 -21.78 4.92 -15.28
CA GLY A 193 -22.94 4.81 -16.14
C GLY A 193 -22.71 5.44 -17.51
N TYR A 194 -23.74 5.41 -18.37
CA TYR A 194 -23.72 5.96 -19.72
C TYR A 194 -22.55 5.43 -20.57
N ILE A 195 -22.38 4.12 -20.52
CA ILE A 195 -21.38 3.38 -21.29
C ILE A 195 -22.05 2.65 -22.45
N ASP A 196 -21.34 2.52 -23.57
CA ASP A 196 -21.81 1.78 -24.74
C ASP A 196 -21.48 0.29 -24.62
N GLY A 197 -20.43 -0.05 -23.87
CA GLY A 197 -20.01 -1.42 -23.69
C GLY A 197 -18.95 -1.61 -22.59
N MET A 198 -18.49 -2.85 -22.44
CA MET A 198 -17.46 -3.22 -21.50
C MET A 198 -16.12 -2.53 -21.82
N GLU A 199 -15.90 -2.22 -23.08
CA GLU A 199 -14.69 -1.57 -23.59
C GLU A 199 -14.44 -0.21 -22.94
N ASP A 200 -15.50 0.55 -22.61
CA ASP A 200 -15.39 1.83 -21.92
C ASP A 200 -14.81 1.68 -20.51
N VAL A 201 -15.23 0.64 -19.80
CA VAL A 201 -14.70 0.31 -18.45
C VAL A 201 -13.26 -0.15 -18.56
N MET A 202 -12.92 -0.99 -19.54
CA MET A 202 -11.56 -1.48 -19.77
C MET A 202 -10.60 -0.35 -20.13
N GLN A 203 -11.04 0.62 -20.94
CA GLN A 203 -10.23 1.81 -21.26
C GLN A 203 -9.99 2.68 -20.02
N MET A 204 -11.03 2.89 -19.21
CA MET A 204 -10.93 3.65 -17.96
C MET A 204 -9.96 2.98 -16.98
N GLU A 205 -10.07 1.66 -16.81
CA GLU A 205 -9.16 0.89 -15.96
C GLU A 205 -7.71 0.95 -16.46
N THR A 206 -7.51 0.78 -17.76
CA THR A 206 -6.18 0.88 -18.38
C THR A 206 -5.55 2.25 -18.14
N ALA A 207 -6.30 3.34 -18.37
CA ALA A 207 -5.83 4.70 -18.15
C ALA A 207 -5.52 4.96 -16.66
N MET A 208 -6.36 4.47 -15.77
CA MET A 208 -6.15 4.55 -14.32
C MET A 208 -4.89 3.80 -13.89
N LEU A 209 -4.66 2.60 -14.38
CA LEU A 209 -3.45 1.82 -14.09
C LEU A 209 -2.20 2.52 -14.63
N GLN A 210 -2.24 3.06 -15.85
CA GLN A 210 -1.13 3.81 -16.44
C GLN A 210 -0.76 5.03 -15.58
N HIS A 211 -1.75 5.82 -15.20
CA HIS A 211 -1.58 7.00 -14.35
C HIS A 211 -1.00 6.60 -12.98
N THR A 212 -1.60 5.61 -12.33
CA THR A 212 -1.22 5.19 -10.99
C THR A 212 0.21 4.65 -10.93
N MET A 213 0.61 3.81 -11.89
CA MET A 213 1.97 3.27 -11.93
C MET A 213 3.01 4.33 -12.28
N ALA A 214 2.67 5.27 -13.17
CA ALA A 214 3.54 6.41 -13.47
C ALA A 214 3.75 7.30 -12.24
N TYR A 215 2.67 7.61 -11.52
CA TYR A 215 2.70 8.39 -10.30
C TYR A 215 3.59 7.74 -9.22
N VAL A 216 3.41 6.45 -8.98
CA VAL A 216 4.22 5.70 -8.00
C VAL A 216 5.70 5.72 -8.38
N LYS A 217 6.01 5.53 -9.66
CA LYS A 217 7.39 5.55 -10.15
C LYS A 217 8.06 6.91 -9.95
N GLU A 218 7.32 7.99 -10.16
CA GLU A 218 7.81 9.35 -10.01
C GLU A 218 7.98 9.75 -8.53
N HIS A 219 6.97 9.45 -7.70
CA HIS A 219 6.90 9.98 -6.34
C HIS A 219 7.46 9.04 -5.26
N CYS A 220 7.70 7.77 -5.58
CA CYS A 220 8.20 6.76 -4.63
C CYS A 220 9.55 6.15 -5.04
N ALA A 221 10.36 6.86 -5.85
CA ALA A 221 11.66 6.34 -6.30
C ALA A 221 12.57 5.87 -5.15
N PRO A 222 12.69 6.58 -4.01
CA PRO A 222 13.47 6.10 -2.87
C PRO A 222 12.92 4.81 -2.25
N GLU A 223 11.60 4.68 -2.11
CA GLU A 223 10.92 3.51 -1.55
C GLU A 223 11.05 2.28 -2.46
N ILE A 224 10.92 2.50 -3.76
CA ILE A 224 11.11 1.47 -4.80
C ILE A 224 12.53 0.91 -4.73
N ALA A 225 13.54 1.80 -4.68
CA ALA A 225 14.94 1.40 -4.53
C ALA A 225 15.22 0.66 -3.21
N LEU A 226 14.60 1.10 -2.09
CA LEU A 226 14.71 0.45 -0.79
C LEU A 226 14.13 -0.96 -0.77
N LEU A 227 13.07 -1.21 -1.53
CA LEU A 227 12.41 -2.51 -1.60
C LEU A 227 13.01 -3.42 -2.66
N ASP A 228 13.88 -2.89 -3.52
CA ASP A 228 14.47 -3.59 -4.67
C ASP A 228 13.38 -4.23 -5.55
N VAL A 229 12.43 -3.42 -5.97
CA VAL A 229 11.29 -3.83 -6.80
C VAL A 229 11.18 -3.00 -8.05
N ASP A 230 10.67 -3.60 -9.11
CA ASP A 230 10.33 -2.91 -10.34
C ASP A 230 8.85 -2.51 -10.34
N VAL A 231 8.58 -1.28 -10.77
CA VAL A 231 7.22 -0.82 -11.03
C VAL A 231 6.89 -1.11 -12.50
N PRO A 232 5.87 -1.91 -12.80
CA PRO A 232 5.53 -2.26 -14.17
C PRO A 232 5.14 -1.02 -14.98
N ARG A 233 5.57 -0.99 -16.22
CA ARG A 233 5.08 -0.02 -17.20
C ARG A 233 3.83 -0.60 -17.87
N ILE A 234 2.70 0.04 -17.64
CA ILE A 234 1.43 -0.37 -18.25
C ILE A 234 1.38 0.19 -19.68
N GLY A 235 1.36 -0.71 -20.66
CA GLY A 235 1.12 -0.41 -22.05
C GLY A 235 -0.36 -0.56 -22.43
N ALA A 236 -0.62 -0.87 -23.68
CA ALA A 236 -1.95 -1.35 -24.10
C ALA A 236 -2.19 -2.73 -23.48
N ILE A 237 -3.29 -2.86 -22.74
CA ILE A 237 -3.67 -4.16 -22.14
C ILE A 237 -4.42 -4.95 -23.22
N PRO A 238 -3.92 -6.12 -23.65
CA PRO A 238 -4.60 -6.92 -24.66
C PRO A 238 -5.92 -7.48 -24.15
N CYS A 239 -6.95 -7.41 -24.97
CA CYS A 239 -8.22 -8.06 -24.70
C CYS A 239 -8.27 -9.40 -25.43
N ILE A 240 -8.44 -10.50 -24.70
CA ILE A 240 -8.54 -11.83 -25.25
C ILE A 240 -9.82 -12.51 -24.72
N ARG A 241 -10.55 -13.19 -25.59
CA ARG A 241 -11.70 -13.97 -25.12
C ARG A 241 -11.24 -15.16 -24.29
N PHE A 242 -11.97 -15.50 -23.25
CA PHE A 242 -11.62 -16.59 -22.34
C PHE A 242 -11.35 -17.92 -23.07
N ALA A 243 -12.17 -18.26 -24.07
CA ALA A 243 -11.96 -19.47 -24.88
C ALA A 243 -10.61 -19.44 -25.64
N ASP A 244 -10.21 -18.26 -26.14
CA ASP A 244 -8.95 -18.09 -26.87
C ASP A 244 -7.77 -18.12 -25.89
N ALA A 245 -7.94 -17.58 -24.67
CA ALA A 245 -6.94 -17.68 -23.60
C ALA A 245 -6.70 -19.17 -23.20
N LEU A 246 -7.76 -19.95 -23.01
CA LEU A 246 -7.64 -21.39 -22.74
C LEU A 246 -6.97 -22.15 -23.91
N ALA A 247 -7.24 -21.76 -25.14
CA ALA A 247 -6.58 -22.34 -26.31
C ALA A 247 -5.09 -22.02 -26.33
N LEU A 248 -4.72 -20.77 -26.04
CA LEU A 248 -3.32 -20.34 -25.92
C LEU A 248 -2.59 -21.08 -24.80
N LEU A 249 -3.17 -21.18 -23.62
CA LEU A 249 -2.59 -21.88 -22.47
C LEU A 249 -2.27 -23.35 -22.79
N LYS A 250 -3.15 -24.03 -23.54
CA LYS A 250 -2.87 -25.41 -23.99
C LYS A 250 -1.61 -25.51 -24.83
N THR A 251 -1.34 -24.54 -25.67
CA THR A 251 -0.11 -24.50 -26.49
C THR A 251 1.14 -24.29 -25.62
N LEU A 252 0.99 -23.65 -24.45
CA LEU A 252 2.05 -23.39 -23.46
C LEU A 252 2.20 -24.50 -22.41
N GLY A 253 1.37 -25.56 -22.51
CA GLY A 253 1.39 -26.68 -21.56
C GLY A 253 0.55 -26.49 -20.30
N GLY A 254 -0.22 -25.40 -20.21
CA GLY A 254 -1.19 -25.11 -19.18
C GLY A 254 -2.63 -25.48 -19.55
N GLY A 255 -3.62 -24.85 -18.91
CA GLY A 255 -5.03 -24.97 -19.26
C GLY A 255 -5.63 -26.34 -18.96
N LYS A 256 -5.23 -26.96 -17.86
CA LYS A 256 -5.75 -28.28 -17.43
C LYS A 256 -7.23 -28.23 -17.05
N ASN A 257 -7.67 -27.12 -16.47
CA ASN A 257 -9.08 -26.89 -16.19
C ASN A 257 -9.76 -26.24 -17.41
N ARG A 258 -10.88 -26.79 -17.87
CA ARG A 258 -11.61 -26.26 -19.03
C ARG A 258 -12.60 -25.14 -18.68
N ASN A 259 -12.87 -24.96 -17.40
CA ASN A 259 -13.91 -24.04 -16.93
C ASN A 259 -13.36 -22.83 -16.20
N ASP A 260 -12.07 -22.84 -15.86
CA ASP A 260 -11.43 -21.76 -15.12
C ASP A 260 -9.90 -21.79 -15.31
N LEU A 261 -9.23 -20.68 -14.96
CA LEU A 261 -7.78 -20.61 -14.86
C LEU A 261 -7.31 -21.16 -13.51
N THR A 262 -6.21 -21.89 -13.50
CA THR A 262 -5.52 -22.25 -12.27
C THR A 262 -4.55 -21.11 -11.89
N PRO A 263 -4.07 -21.01 -10.62
CA PRO A 263 -3.07 -20.04 -10.23
C PRO A 263 -1.76 -20.10 -11.04
N GLU A 264 -1.47 -21.24 -11.65
CA GLU A 264 -0.33 -21.43 -12.55
C GLU A 264 -0.62 -20.95 -13.97
N ASP A 265 -1.90 -20.89 -14.37
CA ASP A 265 -2.34 -20.42 -15.69
C ASP A 265 -2.42 -18.89 -15.76
N GLU A 266 -2.59 -18.21 -14.62
CA GLU A 266 -2.59 -16.75 -14.47
C GLU A 266 -1.15 -16.18 -14.50
#